data_3c9e92dc419893374d8a455bcd47fa64
#
_entry.id   3c9e92dc419893374d8a455bcd47fa64
#
_cell.length_a   1.000
_cell.length_b   1.000
_cell.length_c   1.000
_cell.angle_alpha   90.00
_cell.angle_beta   90.00
_cell.angle_gamma   90.00
#
_symmetry.space_group_name_H-M   'P 1'
#
loop_
_entity.id
_entity.type
_entity.pdbx_description
1 polymer ?
#
loop_
_entity_poly.entity_id
_entity_poly.type
_entity_poly.pdbx_seq_one_letter_code
_entity_poly.pdbx_strand_id
1 'polypeptide(L)'
;VPPASIAIHLCIGSVYAWSMFNPALVKILGVVTSSGDDWSLGQVVWIFSVAIVSLGLAAAYAGKWLEEVGPRMVGFVSACCWGGGFIIGSLGIFLHEQGVEIAMSLPMISSEPIVLKLGLYLLYLGYGVIGGIGLGLGYVSPVSTLIRWFPDRRGMATGMAIMGFGGGAMIAKLSIDRLLAKFYKAPEYLGSEDSVSLITESGRRFVEISGNLTEVVVVTVNDIAKMIVPGDPGVYIVGTGSSGAAQTFLFLGIVYFIIMTIAAFS
;
A
#
# COMPACT_ATOMS: atom_id res chain seq x y z
N VAL A 1 29.79 1.70 -3.86
CA VAL A 1 28.94 0.53 -4.23
C VAL A 1 28.22 -0.07 -3.01
N PRO A 2 28.89 -0.49 -1.87
CA PRO A 2 28.13 -1.08 -0.76
C PRO A 2 27.02 -0.19 -0.19
N PRO A 3 27.24 1.11 0.10
CA PRO A 3 26.16 1.98 0.62
C PRO A 3 24.97 2.10 -0.34
N ALA A 4 25.23 2.20 -1.64
CA ALA A 4 24.20 2.28 -2.66
C ALA A 4 23.36 0.98 -2.72
N SER A 5 24.04 -0.18 -2.71
CA SER A 5 23.36 -1.48 -2.67
C SER A 5 22.50 -1.66 -1.44
N ILE A 6 22.99 -1.25 -0.25
CA ILE A 6 22.23 -1.29 1.00
C ILE A 6 21.03 -0.34 0.93
N ALA A 7 21.18 0.87 0.37
CA ALA A 7 20.09 1.83 0.24
C ALA A 7 18.94 1.29 -0.63
N ILE A 8 19.25 0.65 -1.77
CA ILE A 8 18.22 0.00 -2.60
C ILE A 8 17.51 -1.10 -1.80
N HIS A 9 18.28 -1.97 -1.10
CA HIS A 9 17.71 -3.05 -0.32
C HIS A 9 16.86 -2.57 0.86
N LEU A 10 17.22 -1.46 1.52
CA LEU A 10 16.40 -0.85 2.56
C LEU A 10 15.07 -0.34 2.00
N CYS A 11 15.07 0.24 0.79
CA CYS A 11 13.85 0.71 0.15
C CYS A 11 12.92 -0.45 -0.23
N ILE A 12 13.44 -1.48 -0.94
CA ILE A 12 12.61 -2.62 -1.37
C ILE A 12 12.24 -3.55 -0.22
N GLY A 13 13.05 -3.59 0.85
CA GLY A 13 12.76 -4.38 2.06
C GLY A 13 11.49 -3.92 2.80
N SER A 14 11.01 -2.70 2.51
CA SER A 14 9.74 -2.20 3.03
C SER A 14 8.53 -3.06 2.64
N VAL A 15 8.65 -3.94 1.65
CA VAL A 15 7.59 -4.89 1.27
C VAL A 15 7.14 -5.76 2.44
N TYR A 16 8.04 -6.14 3.34
CA TYR A 16 7.69 -6.94 4.53
C TYR A 16 6.93 -6.15 5.62
N ALA A 17 6.86 -4.83 5.50
CA ALA A 17 6.01 -4.00 6.33
C ALA A 17 4.57 -3.84 5.78
N TRP A 18 4.18 -4.61 4.74
CA TRP A 18 2.85 -4.55 4.13
C TRP A 18 1.71 -4.63 5.16
N SER A 19 1.83 -5.51 6.15
CA SER A 19 0.82 -5.68 7.20
C SER A 19 0.49 -4.40 7.97
N MET A 20 1.39 -3.41 7.98
CA MET A 20 1.16 -2.11 8.62
C MET A 20 0.12 -1.26 7.89
N PHE A 21 -0.08 -1.51 6.59
CA PHE A 21 -1.12 -0.84 5.80
C PHE A 21 -2.50 -1.47 5.95
N ASN A 22 -2.57 -2.76 6.35
CA ASN A 22 -3.84 -3.48 6.42
C ASN A 22 -4.92 -2.73 7.22
N PRO A 23 -4.64 -2.20 8.45
CA PRO A 23 -5.66 -1.49 9.22
C PRO A 23 -6.21 -0.23 8.53
N ALA A 24 -5.37 0.45 7.75
CA ALA A 24 -5.76 1.65 7.02
C ALA A 24 -6.51 1.31 5.72
N LEU A 25 -6.11 0.24 5.04
CA LEU A 25 -6.69 -0.18 3.75
C LEU A 25 -8.06 -0.85 3.88
N VAL A 26 -8.35 -1.50 5.00
CA VAL A 26 -9.68 -2.09 5.28
C VAL A 26 -10.68 -1.10 5.86
N LYS A 27 -10.29 0.17 6.01
CA LYS A 27 -11.10 1.24 6.60
C LYS A 27 -10.91 2.56 5.86
N ILE A 28 -10.83 2.51 4.54
CA ILE A 28 -10.58 3.71 3.72
C ILE A 28 -11.75 4.69 3.83
N LEU A 29 -12.98 4.18 3.72
CA LEU A 29 -14.21 4.98 3.76
C LEU A 29 -14.70 5.22 5.18
N GLY A 30 -14.71 4.19 6.00
CA GLY A 30 -15.19 4.29 7.38
C GLY A 30 -14.18 4.90 8.35
N VAL A 31 -12.89 4.88 8.03
CA VAL A 31 -11.73 5.46 8.75
C VAL A 31 -11.54 4.89 10.16
N VAL A 32 -12.54 4.98 11.00
CA VAL A 32 -12.53 4.49 12.40
C VAL A 32 -12.87 3.01 12.50
N THR A 33 -13.83 2.53 11.71
CA THR A 33 -14.17 1.12 11.51
C THR A 33 -14.57 0.91 10.06
N SER A 34 -14.61 -0.35 9.59
CA SER A 34 -14.94 -0.64 8.18
C SER A 34 -16.39 -0.31 7.87
N SER A 35 -16.65 0.34 6.73
CA SER A 35 -17.96 0.52 6.12
C SER A 35 -18.33 -0.64 5.20
N GLY A 36 -19.54 -0.64 4.66
CA GLY A 36 -20.00 -1.70 3.75
C GLY A 36 -19.24 -1.80 2.44
N ASP A 37 -18.68 -0.69 1.96
CA ASP A 37 -17.96 -0.62 0.68
C ASP A 37 -16.44 -0.70 0.83
N ASP A 38 -15.92 -0.71 2.06
CA ASP A 38 -14.50 -0.89 2.32
C ASP A 38 -13.99 -2.26 1.83
N TRP A 39 -12.70 -2.32 1.54
CA TRP A 39 -12.08 -3.56 1.09
C TRP A 39 -11.96 -4.56 2.24
N SER A 40 -12.20 -5.83 1.93
CA SER A 40 -12.00 -6.90 2.90
C SER A 40 -10.52 -7.17 3.14
N LEU A 41 -10.18 -7.65 4.34
CA LEU A 41 -8.79 -8.04 4.67
C LEU A 41 -8.25 -9.08 3.68
N GLY A 42 -9.10 -10.03 3.23
CA GLY A 42 -8.71 -11.03 2.24
C GLY A 42 -8.25 -10.38 0.92
N GLN A 43 -8.99 -9.39 0.41
CA GLN A 43 -8.60 -8.66 -0.80
C GLN A 43 -7.27 -7.92 -0.62
N VAL A 44 -7.06 -7.28 0.53
CA VAL A 44 -5.85 -6.50 0.79
C VAL A 44 -4.61 -7.38 0.96
N VAL A 45 -4.73 -8.54 1.63
CA VAL A 45 -3.59 -9.45 1.85
C VAL A 45 -3.10 -10.08 0.54
N TRP A 46 -3.98 -10.38 -0.41
CA TRP A 46 -3.59 -10.94 -1.70
C TRP A 46 -2.69 -10.02 -2.53
N ILE A 47 -2.75 -8.68 -2.31
CA ILE A 47 -1.87 -7.72 -2.99
C ILE A 47 -0.40 -8.03 -2.70
N PHE A 48 -0.07 -8.34 -1.44
CA PHE A 48 1.27 -8.77 -1.04
C PHE A 48 1.68 -10.07 -1.74
N SER A 49 0.78 -11.04 -1.82
CA SER A 49 1.06 -12.32 -2.51
C SER A 49 1.37 -12.10 -3.99
N VAL A 50 0.61 -11.25 -4.67
CA VAL A 50 0.88 -10.86 -6.07
C VAL A 50 2.22 -10.17 -6.20
N ALA A 51 2.59 -9.30 -5.27
CA ALA A 51 3.90 -8.63 -5.28
C ALA A 51 5.06 -9.62 -5.16
N ILE A 52 4.95 -10.63 -4.28
CA ILE A 52 5.99 -11.66 -4.11
C ILE A 52 6.08 -12.58 -5.33
N VAL A 53 4.97 -12.97 -5.96
CA VAL A 53 4.97 -13.73 -7.21
C VAL A 53 5.65 -12.92 -8.33
N SER A 54 5.27 -11.65 -8.49
CA SER A 54 5.87 -10.74 -9.48
C SER A 54 7.36 -10.52 -9.22
N LEU A 55 7.78 -10.43 -7.96
CA LEU A 55 9.19 -10.38 -7.56
C LEU A 55 9.94 -11.62 -8.07
N GLY A 56 9.40 -12.82 -7.80
CA GLY A 56 10.04 -14.07 -8.20
C GLY A 56 10.21 -14.18 -9.72
N LEU A 57 9.16 -13.85 -10.48
CA LEU A 57 9.18 -13.86 -11.94
C LEU A 57 10.17 -12.83 -12.51
N ALA A 58 10.15 -11.61 -11.97
CA ALA A 58 11.09 -10.56 -12.39
C ALA A 58 12.54 -10.92 -12.05
N ALA A 59 12.81 -11.47 -10.87
CA ALA A 59 14.14 -11.90 -10.48
C ALA A 59 14.71 -13.00 -11.39
N ALA A 60 13.86 -13.95 -11.81
CA ALA A 60 14.26 -14.99 -12.75
C ALA A 60 14.71 -14.45 -14.10
N TYR A 61 14.07 -13.39 -14.57
CA TYR A 61 14.44 -12.73 -15.85
C TYR A 61 15.60 -11.73 -15.68
N ALA A 62 15.67 -11.06 -14.53
CA ALA A 62 16.59 -9.95 -14.26
C ALA A 62 18.06 -10.33 -14.38
N GLY A 63 18.44 -11.57 -14.08
CA GLY A 63 19.82 -12.02 -14.13
C GLY A 63 20.44 -11.85 -15.51
N LYS A 64 19.76 -12.30 -16.56
CA LYS A 64 20.22 -12.17 -17.95
C LYS A 64 20.24 -10.71 -18.40
N TRP A 65 19.17 -9.99 -18.14
CA TRP A 65 19.05 -8.60 -18.53
C TRP A 65 20.08 -7.69 -17.82
N LEU A 66 20.42 -7.98 -16.56
CA LEU A 66 21.46 -7.29 -15.81
C LEU A 66 22.84 -7.39 -16.49
N GLU A 67 23.16 -8.53 -17.09
CA GLU A 67 24.43 -8.73 -17.81
C GLU A 67 24.49 -7.92 -19.11
N GLU A 68 23.35 -7.70 -19.76
CA GLU A 68 23.25 -6.94 -21.01
C GLU A 68 23.29 -5.43 -20.79
N VAL A 69 22.54 -4.89 -19.82
CA VAL A 69 22.35 -3.44 -19.65
C VAL A 69 23.13 -2.83 -18.48
N GLY A 70 23.62 -3.67 -17.58
CA GLY A 70 24.39 -3.28 -16.40
C GLY A 70 23.55 -2.86 -15.19
N PRO A 71 24.20 -2.80 -14.00
CA PRO A 71 23.50 -2.64 -12.72
C PRO A 71 22.83 -1.27 -12.55
N ARG A 72 23.35 -0.21 -13.15
CA ARG A 72 22.80 1.15 -13.05
C ARG A 72 21.41 1.24 -13.68
N MET A 73 21.27 0.71 -14.90
CA MET A 73 19.98 0.72 -15.60
C MET A 73 18.96 -0.16 -14.91
N VAL A 74 19.34 -1.36 -14.47
CA VAL A 74 18.44 -2.25 -13.72
C VAL A 74 18.01 -1.61 -12.42
N GLY A 75 18.91 -0.96 -11.69
CA GLY A 75 18.60 -0.21 -10.46
C GLY A 75 17.64 0.97 -10.71
N PHE A 76 17.84 1.71 -11.79
CA PHE A 76 16.96 2.83 -12.16
C PHE A 76 15.55 2.34 -12.55
N VAL A 77 15.46 1.30 -13.38
CA VAL A 77 14.15 0.71 -13.74
C VAL A 77 13.45 0.15 -12.51
N SER A 78 14.22 -0.48 -11.60
CA SER A 78 13.67 -0.90 -10.30
C SER A 78 13.11 0.28 -9.51
N ALA A 79 13.81 1.42 -9.47
CA ALA A 79 13.33 2.64 -8.81
C ALA A 79 12.02 3.16 -9.42
N CYS A 80 11.94 3.19 -10.76
CA CYS A 80 10.72 3.56 -11.48
C CYS A 80 9.56 2.62 -11.17
N CYS A 81 9.80 1.32 -11.18
CA CYS A 81 8.77 0.32 -10.92
C CYS A 81 8.31 0.33 -9.45
N TRP A 82 9.25 0.37 -8.48
CA TRP A 82 8.90 0.36 -7.06
C TRP A 82 8.23 1.66 -6.63
N GLY A 83 8.84 2.81 -6.93
CA GLY A 83 8.26 4.13 -6.63
C GLY A 83 6.96 4.38 -7.41
N GLY A 84 6.94 4.07 -8.71
CA GLY A 84 5.76 4.18 -9.57
C GLY A 84 4.62 3.26 -9.12
N GLY A 85 4.93 2.06 -8.67
CA GLY A 85 3.98 1.12 -8.10
C GLY A 85 3.24 1.68 -6.88
N PHE A 86 3.96 2.34 -5.97
CA PHE A 86 3.36 3.06 -4.85
C PHE A 86 2.50 4.23 -5.29
N ILE A 87 2.94 5.01 -6.28
CA ILE A 87 2.19 6.17 -6.80
C ILE A 87 0.88 5.71 -7.45
N ILE A 88 0.92 4.66 -8.27
CA ILE A 88 -0.29 4.08 -8.87
C ILE A 88 -1.21 3.50 -7.78
N GLY A 89 -0.65 2.84 -6.77
CA GLY A 89 -1.40 2.36 -5.61
C GLY A 89 -2.07 3.50 -4.83
N SER A 90 -1.36 4.61 -4.63
CA SER A 90 -1.92 5.83 -4.03
C SER A 90 -3.12 6.36 -4.81
N LEU A 91 -3.00 6.42 -6.13
CA LEU A 91 -4.12 6.83 -7.00
C LEU A 91 -5.31 5.90 -6.82
N GLY A 92 -5.08 4.58 -6.76
CA GLY A 92 -6.15 3.59 -6.52
C GLY A 92 -6.87 3.80 -5.20
N ILE A 93 -6.12 4.04 -4.11
CA ILE A 93 -6.69 4.33 -2.79
C ILE A 93 -7.49 5.64 -2.82
N PHE A 94 -6.93 6.69 -3.44
CA PHE A 94 -7.59 7.99 -3.56
C PHE A 94 -8.90 7.92 -4.34
N LEU A 95 -8.92 7.20 -5.46
CA LEU A 95 -10.16 7.01 -6.23
C LEU A 95 -11.24 6.27 -5.43
N HIS A 96 -10.84 5.32 -4.60
CA HIS A 96 -11.77 4.63 -3.70
C HIS A 96 -12.28 5.57 -2.59
N GLU A 97 -11.43 6.42 -2.00
CA GLU A 97 -11.86 7.46 -1.05
C GLU A 97 -12.89 8.42 -1.67
N GLN A 98 -12.80 8.69 -2.98
CA GLN A 98 -13.75 9.54 -3.70
C GLN A 98 -15.00 8.79 -4.18
N GLY A 99 -15.14 7.50 -3.88
CA GLY A 99 -16.29 6.70 -4.33
C GLY A 99 -16.33 6.48 -5.85
N VAL A 100 -15.19 6.59 -6.55
CA VAL A 100 -15.14 6.38 -8.00
C VAL A 100 -15.19 4.90 -8.31
N GLU A 101 -16.35 4.45 -8.80
CA GLU A 101 -16.57 3.09 -9.28
C GLU A 101 -16.82 3.10 -10.78
N ILE A 102 -16.30 2.12 -11.50
CA ILE A 102 -16.61 1.94 -12.91
C ILE A 102 -17.62 0.81 -13.06
N ALA A 103 -18.83 1.14 -13.45
CA ALA A 103 -19.81 0.16 -13.87
C ALA A 103 -19.53 -0.27 -15.33
N MET A 104 -19.13 -1.52 -15.53
CA MET A 104 -18.90 -2.09 -16.85
C MET A 104 -20.01 -3.09 -17.15
N SER A 105 -20.81 -2.82 -18.19
CA SER A 105 -21.77 -3.77 -18.69
C SER A 105 -21.09 -4.72 -19.67
N LEU A 106 -20.95 -5.99 -19.28
CA LEU A 106 -20.46 -7.07 -20.14
C LEU A 106 -21.63 -8.01 -20.46
N PRO A 107 -22.43 -7.72 -21.51
CA PRO A 107 -23.67 -8.44 -21.77
C PRO A 107 -23.50 -9.93 -22.10
N MET A 108 -22.23 -10.35 -22.35
CA MET A 108 -21.88 -11.77 -22.58
C MET A 108 -21.62 -12.54 -21.28
N ILE A 109 -21.44 -11.88 -20.13
CA ILE A 109 -21.03 -12.53 -18.87
C ILE A 109 -22.11 -12.36 -17.79
N SER A 110 -22.79 -11.21 -17.76
CA SER A 110 -23.83 -10.91 -16.76
C SER A 110 -24.85 -9.94 -17.33
N SER A 111 -26.14 -10.15 -16.98
CA SER A 111 -27.22 -9.22 -17.28
C SER A 111 -27.19 -7.95 -16.39
N GLU A 112 -26.51 -8.02 -15.26
CA GLU A 112 -26.30 -6.90 -14.34
C GLU A 112 -24.95 -6.23 -14.61
N PRO A 113 -24.83 -4.90 -14.45
CA PRO A 113 -23.56 -4.23 -14.60
C PRO A 113 -22.58 -4.71 -13.50
N ILE A 114 -21.39 -5.16 -13.92
CA ILE A 114 -20.32 -5.52 -13.00
C ILE A 114 -19.69 -4.22 -12.50
N VAL A 115 -19.90 -3.92 -11.23
CA VAL A 115 -19.25 -2.77 -10.58
C VAL A 115 -17.80 -3.15 -10.28
N LEU A 116 -16.89 -2.58 -11.06
CA LEU A 116 -15.45 -2.76 -10.86
C LEU A 116 -14.95 -1.74 -9.83
N LYS A 117 -14.45 -2.25 -8.71
CA LYS A 117 -13.71 -1.45 -7.70
C LYS A 117 -12.36 -1.04 -8.28
N LEU A 118 -12.36 -0.03 -9.16
CA LEU A 118 -11.17 0.43 -9.90
C LEU A 118 -9.97 0.66 -8.97
N GLY A 119 -10.21 1.24 -7.79
CA GLY A 119 -9.17 1.53 -6.81
C GLY A 119 -8.40 0.28 -6.38
N LEU A 120 -9.10 -0.82 -6.12
CA LEU A 120 -8.48 -2.09 -5.73
C LEU A 120 -7.63 -2.67 -6.86
N TYR A 121 -8.13 -2.65 -8.11
CA TYR A 121 -7.38 -3.14 -9.27
C TYR A 121 -6.12 -2.32 -9.55
N LEU A 122 -6.20 -0.99 -9.39
CA LEU A 122 -5.02 -0.12 -9.49
C LEU A 122 -3.99 -0.43 -8.41
N LEU A 123 -4.41 -0.78 -7.21
CA LEU A 123 -3.50 -1.17 -6.14
C LEU A 123 -2.84 -2.53 -6.42
N TYR A 124 -3.60 -3.50 -6.96
CA TYR A 124 -3.04 -4.78 -7.43
C TYR A 124 -2.03 -4.58 -8.57
N LEU A 125 -2.37 -3.77 -9.56
CA LEU A 125 -1.49 -3.48 -10.71
C LEU A 125 -0.26 -2.69 -10.26
N GLY A 126 -0.46 -1.59 -9.50
CA GLY A 126 0.60 -0.70 -9.09
C GLY A 126 1.56 -1.37 -8.12
N TYR A 127 1.10 -1.64 -6.91
CA TYR A 127 1.94 -2.23 -5.87
C TYR A 127 2.25 -3.71 -6.15
N GLY A 128 1.22 -4.50 -6.52
CA GLY A 128 1.36 -5.95 -6.71
C GLY A 128 2.23 -6.29 -7.92
N VAL A 129 1.86 -5.84 -9.11
CA VAL A 129 2.56 -6.24 -10.34
C VAL A 129 3.78 -5.34 -10.61
N ILE A 130 3.56 -4.05 -10.83
CA ILE A 130 4.65 -3.13 -11.21
C ILE A 130 5.65 -3.00 -10.07
N GLY A 131 5.19 -2.79 -8.84
CA GLY A 131 6.02 -2.77 -7.65
C GLY A 131 6.77 -4.08 -7.44
N GLY A 132 6.08 -5.22 -7.60
CA GLY A 132 6.70 -6.55 -7.52
C GLY A 132 7.81 -6.77 -8.54
N ILE A 133 7.66 -6.30 -9.77
CA ILE A 133 8.73 -6.28 -10.78
C ILE A 133 9.91 -5.42 -10.28
N GLY A 134 9.62 -4.23 -9.76
CA GLY A 134 10.64 -3.37 -9.16
C GLY A 134 11.41 -4.04 -8.02
N LEU A 135 10.72 -4.79 -7.17
CA LEU A 135 11.33 -5.60 -6.10
C LEU A 135 12.32 -6.63 -6.66
N GLY A 136 11.92 -7.41 -7.67
CA GLY A 136 12.76 -8.44 -8.27
C GLY A 136 14.03 -7.88 -8.91
N LEU A 137 13.89 -6.80 -9.69
CA LEU A 137 15.01 -6.08 -10.30
C LEU A 137 15.96 -5.49 -9.24
N GLY A 138 15.39 -4.82 -8.22
CA GLY A 138 16.11 -4.18 -7.14
C GLY A 138 16.77 -5.17 -6.18
N TYR A 139 16.32 -6.43 -6.13
CA TYR A 139 16.95 -7.48 -5.35
C TYR A 139 18.20 -8.04 -6.06
N VAL A 140 18.07 -8.40 -7.33
CA VAL A 140 19.14 -9.08 -8.09
C VAL A 140 20.33 -8.15 -8.36
N SER A 141 20.09 -6.90 -8.74
CA SER A 141 21.14 -5.97 -9.15
C SER A 141 22.17 -5.68 -8.04
N PRO A 142 21.80 -5.29 -6.82
CA PRO A 142 22.75 -5.05 -5.74
C PRO A 142 23.47 -6.30 -5.26
N VAL A 143 22.77 -7.44 -5.17
CA VAL A 143 23.37 -8.72 -4.75
C VAL A 143 24.49 -9.14 -5.72
N SER A 144 24.18 -9.17 -7.02
CA SER A 144 25.17 -9.51 -8.06
C SER A 144 26.36 -8.56 -8.04
N THR A 145 26.10 -7.27 -7.89
CA THR A 145 27.16 -6.26 -7.85
C THR A 145 28.06 -6.44 -6.64
N LEU A 146 27.52 -6.65 -5.45
CA LEU A 146 28.30 -6.88 -4.23
C LEU A 146 29.16 -8.15 -4.32
N ILE A 147 28.61 -9.25 -4.86
CA ILE A 147 29.35 -10.50 -5.04
C ILE A 147 30.55 -10.30 -6.00
N ARG A 148 30.37 -9.52 -7.06
CA ARG A 148 31.46 -9.20 -8.02
C ARG A 148 32.54 -8.29 -7.39
N TRP A 149 32.15 -7.39 -6.48
CA TRP A 149 33.09 -6.50 -5.79
C TRP A 149 33.89 -7.18 -4.67
N PHE A 150 33.34 -8.23 -4.06
CA PHE A 150 33.99 -8.98 -2.98
C PHE A 150 34.09 -10.48 -3.31
N PRO A 151 34.87 -10.84 -4.35
CA PRO A 151 34.97 -12.24 -4.81
C PRO A 151 35.53 -13.17 -3.72
N ASP A 152 36.44 -12.65 -2.90
CA ASP A 152 37.08 -13.41 -1.81
C ASP A 152 36.20 -13.55 -0.55
N ARG A 153 35.14 -12.76 -0.45
CA ARG A 153 34.24 -12.70 0.73
C ARG A 153 32.77 -12.70 0.32
N ARG A 154 32.40 -13.59 -0.57
CA ARG A 154 31.01 -13.66 -1.14
C ARG A 154 29.92 -13.78 -0.06
N GLY A 155 30.17 -14.55 1.02
CA GLY A 155 29.23 -14.69 2.12
C GLY A 155 28.97 -13.36 2.87
N MET A 156 30.02 -12.56 3.10
CA MET A 156 29.89 -11.23 3.70
C MET A 156 29.11 -10.28 2.76
N ALA A 157 29.41 -10.31 1.46
CA ALA A 157 28.72 -9.48 0.47
C ALA A 157 27.23 -9.78 0.42
N THR A 158 26.87 -11.06 0.36
CA THR A 158 25.47 -11.51 0.39
C THR A 158 24.79 -11.15 1.72
N GLY A 159 25.51 -11.33 2.85
CA GLY A 159 25.00 -10.96 4.17
C GLY A 159 24.67 -9.47 4.30
N MET A 160 25.52 -8.57 3.77
CA MET A 160 25.26 -7.12 3.74
C MET A 160 23.99 -6.79 2.95
N ALA A 161 23.80 -7.44 1.80
CA ALA A 161 22.62 -7.26 0.97
C ALA A 161 21.34 -7.68 1.72
N ILE A 162 21.33 -8.89 2.26
CA ILE A 162 20.17 -9.46 2.97
C ILE A 162 19.85 -8.66 4.24
N MET A 163 20.87 -8.20 4.97
CA MET A 163 20.70 -7.33 6.13
C MET A 163 19.98 -6.02 5.76
N GLY A 164 20.35 -5.41 4.62
CA GLY A 164 19.68 -4.22 4.10
C GLY A 164 18.19 -4.50 3.81
N PHE A 165 17.91 -5.62 3.14
CA PHE A 165 16.55 -6.02 2.81
C PHE A 165 15.69 -6.28 4.05
N GLY A 166 16.17 -7.04 5.02
CA GLY A 166 15.48 -7.27 6.29
C GLY A 166 15.34 -6.01 7.16
N GLY A 167 16.40 -5.18 7.22
CA GLY A 167 16.40 -3.91 7.96
C GLY A 167 15.41 -2.88 7.41
N GLY A 168 15.11 -2.95 6.11
CA GLY A 168 14.14 -2.07 5.44
C GLY A 168 12.76 -2.15 6.05
N ALA A 169 12.32 -3.33 6.47
CA ALA A 169 11.02 -3.52 7.11
C ALA A 169 10.90 -2.77 8.45
N MET A 170 11.97 -2.73 9.27
CA MET A 170 11.97 -2.01 10.54
C MET A 170 11.84 -0.50 10.34
N ILE A 171 12.60 0.05 9.40
CA ILE A 171 12.55 1.49 9.07
C ILE A 171 11.18 1.83 8.47
N ALA A 172 10.70 0.99 7.55
CA ALA A 172 9.41 1.18 6.91
C ALA A 172 8.26 1.16 7.93
N LYS A 173 8.25 0.22 8.88
CA LYS A 173 7.23 0.17 9.93
C LYS A 173 7.12 1.50 10.67
N LEU A 174 8.22 2.01 11.21
CA LEU A 174 8.24 3.26 11.95
C LEU A 174 7.81 4.46 11.08
N SER A 175 8.18 4.44 9.79
CA SER A 175 7.82 5.49 8.86
C SER A 175 6.34 5.44 8.50
N ILE A 176 5.80 4.24 8.21
CA ILE A 176 4.40 4.03 7.86
C ILE A 176 3.49 4.46 9.00
N ASP A 177 3.76 4.01 10.24
CA ASP A 177 2.96 4.38 11.42
C ASP A 177 2.89 5.91 11.60
N ARG A 178 4.05 6.59 11.49
CA ARG A 178 4.12 8.05 11.63
C ARG A 178 3.41 8.79 10.50
N LEU A 179 3.54 8.29 9.26
CA LEU A 179 2.91 8.91 8.10
C LEU A 179 1.40 8.70 8.10
N LEU A 180 0.92 7.51 8.42
CA LEU A 180 -0.51 7.25 8.58
C LEU A 180 -1.10 8.18 9.65
N ALA A 181 -0.48 8.28 10.83
CA ALA A 181 -0.94 9.18 11.89
C ALA A 181 -0.87 10.67 11.47
N LYS A 182 0.14 11.06 10.70
CA LYS A 182 0.29 12.44 10.21
C LYS A 182 -0.77 12.83 9.19
N PHE A 183 -1.12 11.92 8.28
CA PHE A 183 -2.08 12.16 7.21
C PHE A 183 -3.51 11.74 7.58
N TYR A 184 -3.68 11.14 8.76
CA TYR A 184 -4.99 10.79 9.29
C TYR A 184 -5.85 12.05 9.43
N LYS A 185 -7.09 11.96 8.95
CA LYS A 185 -8.13 12.97 9.16
C LYS A 185 -9.33 12.29 9.80
N ALA A 186 -9.67 12.68 11.03
CA ALA A 186 -10.83 12.14 11.71
C ALA A 186 -12.11 12.39 10.89
N PRO A 187 -12.99 11.40 10.75
CA PRO A 187 -14.32 11.60 10.16
C PRO A 187 -15.20 12.45 11.09
N GLU A 188 -16.28 13.00 10.54
CA GLU A 188 -17.21 13.82 11.30
C GLU A 188 -17.95 12.98 12.36
N TYR A 189 -17.90 13.44 13.60
CA TYR A 189 -18.51 12.79 14.74
C TYR A 189 -19.92 13.37 15.00
N LEU A 190 -20.94 12.52 15.06
CA LEU A 190 -22.33 12.93 15.27
C LEU A 190 -22.78 12.85 16.72
N GLY A 191 -22.05 12.12 17.56
CA GLY A 191 -22.42 11.93 18.97
C GLY A 191 -22.43 10.47 19.39
N SER A 192 -22.89 10.21 20.63
CA SER A 192 -23.03 8.84 21.14
C SER A 192 -24.15 8.09 20.39
N GLU A 193 -24.09 6.76 20.37
CA GLU A 193 -25.09 5.92 19.70
C GLU A 193 -26.51 6.20 20.19
N ASP A 194 -26.68 6.49 21.50
CA ASP A 194 -27.97 6.79 22.12
C ASP A 194 -28.53 8.17 21.75
N SER A 195 -27.68 9.08 21.24
CA SER A 195 -28.06 10.45 20.87
C SER A 195 -28.52 10.62 19.43
N VAL A 196 -28.36 9.59 18.61
CA VAL A 196 -28.59 9.63 17.16
C VAL A 196 -29.59 8.56 16.75
N SER A 197 -30.59 8.94 15.94
CA SER A 197 -31.58 7.99 15.39
C SER A 197 -30.98 7.20 14.25
N LEU A 198 -30.57 5.95 14.52
CA LEU A 198 -29.98 5.05 13.54
C LEU A 198 -31.06 4.29 12.77
N ILE A 199 -30.95 4.28 11.45
CA ILE A 199 -31.73 3.48 10.52
C ILE A 199 -30.83 2.37 9.99
N THR A 200 -31.27 1.11 10.12
CA THR A 200 -30.51 -0.03 9.59
C THR A 200 -31.19 -0.54 8.33
N GLU A 201 -30.50 -0.50 7.21
CA GLU A 201 -30.98 -1.00 5.91
C GLU A 201 -29.89 -1.85 5.25
N SER A 202 -30.24 -3.06 4.83
CA SER A 202 -29.33 -4.02 4.17
C SER A 202 -28.00 -4.28 4.92
N GLY A 203 -28.03 -4.22 6.27
CA GLY A 203 -26.84 -4.42 7.10
C GLY A 203 -25.93 -3.20 7.24
N ARG A 204 -26.30 -2.06 6.65
CA ARG A 204 -25.62 -0.77 6.79
C ARG A 204 -26.42 0.13 7.73
N ARG A 205 -25.74 1.09 8.36
CA ARG A 205 -26.36 2.06 9.27
C ARG A 205 -26.37 3.43 8.60
N PHE A 206 -27.51 4.10 8.71
CA PHE A 206 -27.75 5.42 8.14
C PHE A 206 -28.32 6.34 9.19
N VAL A 207 -28.09 7.63 8.99
CA VAL A 207 -28.69 8.72 9.76
C VAL A 207 -29.30 9.69 8.76
N GLU A 208 -30.48 10.21 9.09
CA GLU A 208 -31.09 11.28 8.31
C GLU A 208 -30.49 12.62 8.70
N ILE A 209 -29.74 13.23 7.78
CA ILE A 209 -29.14 14.56 7.94
C ILE A 209 -29.75 15.48 6.88
N SER A 210 -30.47 16.50 7.33
CA SER A 210 -31.11 17.49 6.43
C SER A 210 -32.01 16.86 5.35
N GLY A 211 -32.70 15.77 5.67
CA GLY A 211 -33.59 15.07 4.73
C GLY A 211 -32.91 14.05 3.81
N ASN A 212 -31.60 13.82 3.94
CA ASN A 212 -30.84 12.82 3.19
C ASN A 212 -30.35 11.71 4.12
N LEU A 213 -30.47 10.45 3.65
CA LEU A 213 -29.88 9.29 4.31
C LEU A 213 -28.36 9.28 4.07
N THR A 214 -27.61 9.42 5.14
CA THR A 214 -26.14 9.41 5.11
C THR A 214 -25.64 8.16 5.81
N GLU A 215 -24.74 7.40 5.15
CA GLU A 215 -24.14 6.20 5.74
C GLU A 215 -23.23 6.59 6.91
N VAL A 216 -23.36 5.85 8.00
CA VAL A 216 -22.56 6.05 9.20
C VAL A 216 -21.98 4.73 9.72
N VAL A 217 -20.88 4.85 10.43
CA VAL A 217 -20.28 3.73 11.18
C VAL A 217 -20.38 4.02 12.68
N VAL A 218 -20.57 2.96 13.46
CA VAL A 218 -20.64 3.05 14.91
C VAL A 218 -19.40 2.41 15.52
N VAL A 219 -18.70 3.18 16.33
CA VAL A 219 -17.49 2.75 17.04
C VAL A 219 -17.85 2.39 18.46
N THR A 220 -17.57 1.14 18.83
CA THR A 220 -17.71 0.67 20.21
C THR A 220 -16.44 0.96 21.01
N VAL A 221 -16.52 0.87 22.34
CA VAL A 221 -15.35 1.01 23.23
C VAL A 221 -14.24 0.00 22.86
N ASN A 222 -14.62 -1.19 22.39
CA ASN A 222 -13.67 -2.23 21.98
C ASN A 222 -12.95 -1.90 20.64
N ASP A 223 -13.52 -1.02 19.83
CA ASP A 223 -12.95 -0.64 18.54
C ASP A 223 -11.93 0.50 18.66
N ILE A 224 -11.97 1.26 19.76
CA ILE A 224 -11.07 2.38 20.02
C ILE A 224 -9.60 1.93 19.97
N ALA A 225 -9.28 0.78 20.55
CA ALA A 225 -7.92 0.23 20.54
C ALA A 225 -7.41 -0.17 19.15
N LYS A 226 -8.30 -0.30 18.15
CA LYS A 226 -8.00 -0.66 16.75
C LYS A 226 -8.00 0.55 15.83
N MET A 227 -8.26 1.75 16.34
CA MET A 227 -8.20 2.99 15.56
C MET A 227 -6.75 3.38 15.26
N ILE A 228 -6.51 4.02 14.11
CA ILE A 228 -5.19 4.56 13.75
C ILE A 228 -4.80 5.68 14.71
N VAL A 229 -5.76 6.54 15.02
CA VAL A 229 -5.64 7.57 16.06
C VAL A 229 -6.81 7.38 17.02
N PRO A 230 -6.60 7.30 18.34
CA PRO A 230 -7.66 7.16 19.31
C PRO A 230 -8.71 8.27 19.21
N GLY A 231 -9.99 7.91 19.29
CA GLY A 231 -11.13 8.83 19.25
C GLY A 231 -12.18 8.40 20.26
N ASP A 232 -13.34 9.06 20.27
CA ASP A 232 -14.44 8.76 21.15
C ASP A 232 -15.35 7.64 20.60
N PRO A 233 -16.00 6.81 21.43
CA PRO A 233 -17.01 5.88 20.97
C PRO A 233 -18.25 6.64 20.50
N GLY A 234 -18.88 6.18 19.43
CA GLY A 234 -20.10 6.82 18.90
C GLY A 234 -20.23 6.69 17.39
N VAL A 235 -21.00 7.59 16.80
CA VAL A 235 -21.42 7.56 15.41
C VAL A 235 -20.57 8.53 14.59
N TYR A 236 -20.03 8.03 13.47
CA TYR A 236 -19.19 8.79 12.55
C TYR A 236 -19.71 8.69 11.11
N ILE A 237 -19.63 9.79 10.36
CA ILE A 237 -20.07 9.85 8.96
C ILE A 237 -19.03 9.22 8.05
N VAL A 238 -19.46 8.27 7.20
CA VAL A 238 -18.61 7.62 6.19
C VAL A 238 -18.20 8.63 5.11
N GLY A 239 -16.94 8.55 4.66
CA GLY A 239 -16.41 9.37 3.57
C GLY A 239 -16.03 10.82 3.94
N THR A 240 -16.12 11.23 5.21
CA THR A 240 -15.75 12.60 5.63
C THR A 240 -14.33 12.72 6.18
N GLY A 241 -13.70 11.58 6.48
CA GLY A 241 -12.33 11.49 6.96
C GLY A 241 -11.36 10.91 5.93
N SER A 242 -10.13 10.60 6.36
CA SER A 242 -9.15 9.84 5.60
C SER A 242 -8.31 8.98 6.52
N SER A 243 -8.05 7.75 6.12
CA SER A 243 -7.12 6.85 6.82
C SER A 243 -5.66 7.27 6.67
N GLY A 244 -5.36 8.23 5.79
CA GLY A 244 -4.01 8.69 5.45
C GLY A 244 -3.24 7.72 4.55
N ALA A 245 -3.87 6.62 4.09
CA ALA A 245 -3.19 5.60 3.30
C ALA A 245 -2.74 6.12 1.92
N ALA A 246 -3.60 6.85 1.20
CA ALA A 246 -3.28 7.39 -0.12
C ALA A 246 -2.05 8.32 -0.08
N GLN A 247 -2.04 9.26 0.86
CA GLN A 247 -0.94 10.22 1.03
C GLN A 247 0.34 9.53 1.49
N THR A 248 0.23 8.51 2.35
CA THR A 248 1.37 7.70 2.81
C THR A 248 2.00 6.95 1.64
N PHE A 249 1.19 6.32 0.78
CA PHE A 249 1.67 5.64 -0.42
C PHE A 249 2.36 6.61 -1.38
N LEU A 250 1.76 7.78 -1.64
CA LEU A 250 2.35 8.80 -2.50
C LEU A 250 3.72 9.25 -1.98
N PHE A 251 3.78 9.59 -0.69
CA PHE A 251 5.02 10.05 -0.07
C PHE A 251 6.13 9.01 -0.13
N LEU A 252 5.81 7.76 0.26
CA LEU A 252 6.79 6.67 0.20
C LEU A 252 7.23 6.37 -1.23
N GLY A 253 6.32 6.39 -2.20
CA GLY A 253 6.63 6.19 -3.60
C GLY A 253 7.66 7.19 -4.13
N ILE A 254 7.45 8.48 -3.82
CA ILE A 254 8.39 9.55 -4.20
C ILE A 254 9.75 9.37 -3.51
N VAL A 255 9.75 9.10 -2.20
CA VAL A 255 10.99 8.92 -1.42
C VAL A 255 11.78 7.72 -1.91
N TYR A 256 11.13 6.58 -2.15
CA TYR A 256 11.79 5.39 -2.67
C TYR A 256 12.34 5.62 -4.08
N PHE A 257 11.58 6.27 -4.95
CA PHE A 257 12.06 6.63 -6.30
C PHE A 257 13.33 7.47 -6.23
N ILE A 258 13.35 8.50 -5.40
CA ILE A 258 14.51 9.41 -5.27
C ILE A 258 15.72 8.65 -4.70
N ILE A 259 15.57 7.95 -3.57
CA ILE A 259 16.67 7.24 -2.92
C ILE A 259 17.26 6.18 -3.83
N MET A 260 16.40 5.36 -4.46
CA MET A 260 16.85 4.28 -5.33
C MET A 260 17.50 4.81 -6.62
N THR A 261 16.99 5.92 -7.17
CA THR A 261 17.59 6.56 -8.34
C THR A 261 19.00 7.09 -8.02
N ILE A 262 19.15 7.82 -6.90
CA ILE A 262 20.48 8.30 -6.47
C ILE A 262 21.43 7.10 -6.25
N ALA A 263 20.96 6.06 -5.59
CA ALA A 263 21.74 4.86 -5.32
C ALA A 263 22.12 4.10 -6.61
N ALA A 264 21.25 4.06 -7.61
CA ALA A 264 21.54 3.39 -8.89
C ALA A 264 22.68 4.05 -9.68
N PHE A 265 22.83 5.37 -9.54
CA PHE A 265 23.86 6.14 -10.25
C PHE A 265 25.13 6.43 -9.41
N SER A 266 25.17 6.01 -8.12
CA SER A 266 26.35 6.09 -7.24
C SER A 266 27.22 4.86 -7.38
#